data_94b12f815ac76f07f11d4bb204602933
#
_entry.id   94b12f815ac76f07f11d4bb204602933
#
_cell.length_a   1.000
_cell.length_b   1.000
_cell.length_c   1.000
_cell.angle_alpha   90.00
_cell.angle_beta   90.00
_cell.angle_gamma   90.00
#
_symmetry.space_group_name_H-M   'P 1'
#
loop_
_entity.id
_entity.type
_entity.pdbx_description
1 polymer ?
#
loop_
_entity_poly.entity_id
_entity_poly.type
_entity_poly.pdbx_seq_one_letter_code
_entity_poly.pdbx_strand_id
1 'polypeptide(L)'
;MKWRANMKFCDMPYQRIDFAEAKKELNALMEEFKRAEDAEAQFEVHKKYYKLTDKVSTQITLASIRHTLDTTDEFYEKEQAYYDEKVPEYSNLLIEYQKQLYHSPYRKELEKKIGPVAFKNMELAFESVNETVIPLMQEENALTTEYEKLLASAKIEWNGEILNLSLLGPYLKSKDPKVRREACEKQNEFYLSIADKLDEIYDKLVKNRTEQAKLLGFDTYTELAYRRMQRNSYGQEQVEALRRQVKEYWVPFSESLYEKRKRRLNLEHLYFSDEQVYGPEGNPQPSGSPEEILAQGQKMYCELSEETKEFFDFMMENQLLDVFGRKSKAVGGYMTYLPDYHAPFVFANFNGTSGDVDVITHECGHAFQGYLSAKDPIREHADIGMETA
;
A
#
# COMPACT_ATOMS: atom_id res chain seq x y z
N MET A 1 22.92 -3.19 20.54
CA MET A 1 21.55 -3.14 21.12
C MET A 1 20.62 -3.74 20.10
N LYS A 2 19.88 -4.85 20.41
CA LYS A 2 18.86 -5.37 19.49
C LYS A 2 17.70 -4.38 19.51
N TRP A 3 17.67 -3.50 18.54
CA TRP A 3 16.65 -2.44 18.40
C TRP A 3 15.41 -2.91 17.61
N ARG A 4 15.39 -4.19 17.19
CA ARG A 4 14.23 -4.87 16.59
C ARG A 4 13.74 -5.98 17.50
N ALA A 5 12.42 -6.12 17.58
CA ALA A 5 11.83 -7.27 18.24
C ALA A 5 12.07 -8.53 17.39
N ASN A 6 12.66 -9.55 17.97
CA ASN A 6 12.79 -10.89 17.37
C ASN A 6 11.53 -11.68 17.71
N MET A 7 10.43 -11.42 16.95
CA MET A 7 9.11 -12.00 17.20
C MET A 7 8.45 -12.35 15.86
N LYS A 8 7.97 -13.56 15.75
CA LYS A 8 7.24 -14.00 14.55
C LYS A 8 5.94 -13.24 14.41
N PHE A 9 5.53 -12.97 13.18
CA PHE A 9 4.29 -12.24 12.89
C PHE A 9 3.06 -12.87 13.55
N CYS A 10 2.95 -14.21 13.55
CA CYS A 10 1.85 -14.93 14.18
C CYS A 10 1.78 -14.73 15.71
N ASP A 11 2.92 -14.45 16.36
CA ASP A 11 3.02 -14.26 17.81
C ASP A 11 2.85 -12.79 18.24
N MET A 12 2.77 -11.85 17.27
CA MET A 12 2.58 -10.44 17.57
C MET A 12 1.19 -10.22 18.18
N PRO A 13 1.10 -9.73 19.43
CA PRO A 13 -0.19 -9.54 20.08
C PRO A 13 -0.96 -8.40 19.41
N TYR A 14 -2.24 -8.64 19.18
CA TYR A 14 -3.16 -7.62 18.73
C TYR A 14 -4.02 -7.13 19.90
N GLN A 15 -4.14 -5.83 20.03
CA GLN A 15 -5.03 -5.17 20.97
C GLN A 15 -5.71 -3.99 20.26
N ARG A 16 -7.05 -4.01 20.21
CA ARG A 16 -7.82 -2.89 19.66
C ARG A 16 -7.43 -1.59 20.36
N ILE A 17 -7.18 -0.53 19.61
CA ILE A 17 -6.87 0.80 20.12
C ILE A 17 -8.12 1.42 20.75
N ASP A 18 -7.97 1.90 21.97
CA ASP A 18 -8.91 2.85 22.59
C ASP A 18 -8.54 4.27 22.13
N PHE A 19 -9.26 4.77 21.13
CA PHE A 19 -9.01 6.11 20.61
C PHE A 19 -9.37 7.23 21.59
N ALA A 20 -10.20 7.00 22.61
CA ALA A 20 -10.42 7.99 23.66
C ALA A 20 -9.18 8.14 24.54
N GLU A 21 -8.51 7.05 24.87
CA GLU A 21 -7.24 7.08 25.59
C GLU A 21 -6.11 7.67 24.72
N ALA A 22 -5.97 7.22 23.46
CA ALA A 22 -4.98 7.75 22.54
C ALA A 22 -5.13 9.28 22.33
N LYS A 23 -6.36 9.77 22.21
CA LYS A 23 -6.66 11.21 22.16
C LYS A 23 -6.23 11.93 23.43
N LYS A 24 -6.50 11.34 24.60
CA LYS A 24 -6.10 11.92 25.89
C LYS A 24 -4.57 12.01 26.01
N GLU A 25 -3.86 10.96 25.62
CA GLU A 25 -2.39 10.94 25.61
C GLU A 25 -1.84 11.97 24.62
N LEU A 26 -2.39 12.06 23.40
CA LEU A 26 -1.97 13.05 22.42
C LEU A 26 -2.19 14.48 22.89
N ASN A 27 -3.36 14.77 23.50
CA ASN A 27 -3.64 16.08 24.06
C ASN A 27 -2.66 16.45 25.21
N ALA A 28 -2.28 15.48 26.05
CA ALA A 28 -1.27 15.70 27.08
C ALA A 28 0.10 16.03 26.48
N LEU A 29 0.50 15.34 25.39
CA LEU A 29 1.73 15.67 24.65
C LEU A 29 1.67 17.06 24.01
N MET A 30 0.53 17.47 23.48
CA MET A 30 0.32 18.82 22.93
C MET A 30 0.50 19.89 24.00
N GLU A 31 0.00 19.67 25.21
CA GLU A 31 0.19 20.60 26.33
C GLU A 31 1.63 20.58 26.85
N GLU A 32 2.29 19.43 26.89
CA GLU A 32 3.71 19.32 27.23
C GLU A 32 4.58 20.05 26.20
N PHE A 33 4.29 19.90 24.90
CA PHE A 33 4.98 20.58 23.82
C PHE A 33 4.89 22.10 23.92
N LYS A 34 3.69 22.64 24.25
CA LYS A 34 3.50 24.08 24.46
C LYS A 34 4.30 24.64 25.63
N ARG A 35 4.50 23.84 26.70
CA ARG A 35 5.22 24.24 27.90
C ARG A 35 6.74 24.12 27.77
N ALA A 36 7.22 23.42 26.77
CA ALA A 36 8.64 23.24 26.55
C ALA A 36 9.32 24.58 26.20
N GLU A 37 10.42 24.90 26.91
CA GLU A 37 11.04 26.22 26.90
C GLU A 37 12.10 26.42 25.82
N ASP A 38 12.45 25.33 25.09
CA ASP A 38 13.43 25.37 24.00
C ASP A 38 13.17 24.27 22.96
N ALA A 39 13.91 24.32 21.84
CA ALA A 39 13.80 23.36 20.74
C ALA A 39 14.15 21.93 21.14
N GLU A 40 15.11 21.74 22.07
CA GLU A 40 15.51 20.40 22.54
C GLU A 40 14.39 19.75 23.35
N ALA A 41 13.82 20.50 24.30
CA ALA A 41 12.70 20.03 25.10
C ALA A 41 11.48 19.71 24.22
N GLN A 42 11.17 20.54 23.21
CA GLN A 42 10.11 20.25 22.24
C GLN A 42 10.40 19.01 21.43
N PHE A 43 11.64 18.79 21.02
CA PHE A 43 12.03 17.61 20.28
C PHE A 43 11.94 16.33 21.14
N GLU A 44 12.24 16.39 22.43
CA GLU A 44 12.02 15.25 23.34
C GLU A 44 10.53 14.90 23.49
N VAL A 45 9.63 15.90 23.48
CA VAL A 45 8.18 15.64 23.41
C VAL A 45 7.81 15.00 22.06
N HIS A 46 8.41 15.46 20.98
CA HIS A 46 8.18 14.89 19.65
C HIS A 46 8.59 13.41 19.56
N LYS A 47 9.66 12.99 20.24
CA LYS A 47 10.00 11.56 20.38
C LYS A 47 8.96 10.75 21.17
N LYS A 48 8.25 11.36 22.12
CA LYS A 48 7.13 10.71 22.80
C LYS A 48 5.93 10.58 21.86
N TYR A 49 5.69 11.59 21.02
CA TYR A 49 4.70 11.53 19.95
C TYR A 49 4.97 10.35 18.99
N TYR A 50 6.23 10.12 18.55
CA TYR A 50 6.57 8.93 17.77
C TYR A 50 6.15 7.64 18.46
N LYS A 51 6.44 7.49 19.76
CA LYS A 51 6.08 6.26 20.50
C LYS A 51 4.57 6.02 20.54
N LEU A 52 3.79 7.08 20.72
CA LEU A 52 2.33 6.96 20.71
C LEU A 52 1.82 6.59 19.33
N THR A 53 2.29 7.27 18.29
CA THR A 53 1.86 7.00 16.92
C THR A 53 2.33 5.65 16.41
N ASP A 54 3.55 5.21 16.75
CA ASP A 54 4.07 3.88 16.42
C ASP A 54 3.18 2.79 17.02
N LYS A 55 2.81 2.90 18.30
CA LYS A 55 1.89 1.96 18.98
C LYS A 55 0.52 1.89 18.29
N VAL A 56 -0.08 3.05 18.03
CA VAL A 56 -1.41 3.11 17.38
C VAL A 56 -1.34 2.54 15.97
N SER A 57 -0.37 2.99 15.17
CA SER A 57 -0.19 2.53 13.79
C SER A 57 0.08 1.04 13.71
N THR A 58 0.90 0.48 14.62
CA THR A 58 1.17 -0.97 14.65
C THR A 58 -0.09 -1.79 14.82
N GLN A 59 -0.98 -1.39 15.74
CA GLN A 59 -2.21 -2.17 15.99
C GLN A 59 -3.21 -2.06 14.83
N ILE A 60 -3.34 -0.87 14.21
CA ILE A 60 -4.13 -0.67 13.00
C ILE A 60 -3.58 -1.57 11.87
N THR A 61 -2.28 -1.53 11.64
CA THR A 61 -1.62 -2.31 10.59
C THR A 61 -1.75 -3.82 10.83
N LEU A 62 -1.62 -4.31 12.07
CA LEU A 62 -1.84 -5.73 12.40
C LEU A 62 -3.26 -6.18 12.08
N ALA A 63 -4.27 -5.37 12.39
CA ALA A 63 -5.66 -5.69 12.06
C ALA A 63 -5.88 -5.72 10.54
N SER A 64 -5.37 -4.72 9.82
CA SER A 64 -5.48 -4.63 8.36
C SER A 64 -4.79 -5.80 7.66
N ILE A 65 -3.55 -6.14 8.03
CA ILE A 65 -2.85 -7.32 7.49
C ILE A 65 -3.69 -8.58 7.71
N ARG A 66 -4.16 -8.82 8.94
CA ARG A 66 -4.91 -10.03 9.28
C ARG A 66 -6.26 -10.10 8.57
N HIS A 67 -6.92 -8.96 8.36
CA HIS A 67 -8.12 -8.88 7.53
C HIS A 67 -7.83 -9.26 6.08
N THR A 68 -6.75 -8.75 5.47
CA THR A 68 -6.40 -9.07 4.07
C THR A 68 -5.89 -10.50 3.90
N LEU A 69 -5.27 -11.09 4.93
CA LEU A 69 -4.86 -12.49 4.93
C LEU A 69 -6.03 -13.47 4.88
N ASP A 70 -7.17 -13.11 5.50
CA ASP A 70 -8.43 -13.86 5.43
C ASP A 70 -9.61 -12.90 5.53
N THR A 71 -10.17 -12.54 4.36
CA THR A 71 -11.32 -11.61 4.26
C THR A 71 -12.63 -12.21 4.76
N THR A 72 -12.64 -13.49 5.18
CA THR A 72 -13.79 -14.17 5.76
C THR A 72 -13.74 -14.26 7.29
N ASP A 73 -12.65 -13.79 7.91
CA ASP A 73 -12.53 -13.72 9.37
C ASP A 73 -13.42 -12.60 9.94
N GLU A 74 -14.53 -12.99 10.57
CA GLU A 74 -15.51 -12.06 11.14
C GLU A 74 -14.94 -11.14 12.23
N PHE A 75 -13.88 -11.58 12.93
CA PHE A 75 -13.26 -10.74 13.96
C PHE A 75 -12.51 -9.59 13.30
N TYR A 76 -11.60 -9.89 12.34
CA TYR A 76 -10.82 -8.86 11.67
C TYR A 76 -11.64 -8.03 10.70
N GLU A 77 -12.75 -8.54 10.18
CA GLU A 77 -13.75 -7.74 9.47
C GLU A 77 -14.32 -6.61 10.36
N LYS A 78 -14.69 -6.95 11.61
CA LYS A 78 -15.21 -5.95 12.56
C LYS A 78 -14.14 -4.96 13.02
N GLU A 79 -12.88 -5.44 13.15
CA GLU A 79 -11.74 -4.57 13.46
C GLU A 79 -11.47 -3.58 12.32
N GLN A 80 -11.50 -4.02 11.06
CA GLN A 80 -11.33 -3.15 9.91
C GLN A 80 -12.41 -2.06 9.87
N ALA A 81 -13.69 -2.44 10.00
CA ALA A 81 -14.79 -1.49 10.05
C ALA A 81 -14.68 -0.47 11.20
N TYR A 82 -14.17 -0.92 12.36
CA TYR A 82 -13.89 -0.02 13.49
C TYR A 82 -12.81 1.01 13.14
N TYR A 83 -11.72 0.59 12.51
CA TYR A 83 -10.65 1.50 12.12
C TYR A 83 -11.07 2.41 10.96
N ASP A 84 -11.84 1.94 9.99
CA ASP A 84 -12.40 2.77 8.90
C ASP A 84 -13.20 3.95 9.45
N GLU A 85 -13.93 3.74 10.55
CA GLU A 85 -14.68 4.79 11.25
C GLU A 85 -13.78 5.72 12.09
N LYS A 86 -12.81 5.17 12.83
CA LYS A 86 -12.07 5.94 13.86
C LYS A 86 -10.80 6.62 13.38
N VAL A 87 -10.12 6.06 12.38
CA VAL A 87 -8.85 6.61 11.89
C VAL A 87 -8.97 8.02 11.33
N PRO A 88 -10.03 8.42 10.58
CA PRO A 88 -10.16 9.80 10.11
C PRO A 88 -10.19 10.85 11.23
N GLU A 89 -10.90 10.56 12.35
CA GLU A 89 -10.93 11.44 13.51
C GLU A 89 -9.54 11.55 14.16
N TYR A 90 -8.84 10.43 14.31
CA TYR A 90 -7.50 10.39 14.86
C TYR A 90 -6.48 11.12 13.97
N SER A 91 -6.56 10.94 12.66
CA SER A 91 -5.70 11.63 11.69
C SER A 91 -5.83 13.17 11.80
N ASN A 92 -7.06 13.66 11.97
CA ASN A 92 -7.26 15.11 12.20
C ASN A 92 -6.55 15.61 13.48
N LEU A 93 -6.55 14.80 14.55
CA LEU A 93 -5.82 15.14 15.78
C LEU A 93 -4.29 15.13 15.59
N LEU A 94 -3.76 14.21 14.77
CA LEU A 94 -2.34 14.22 14.42
C LEU A 94 -1.96 15.51 13.68
N ILE A 95 -2.82 15.99 12.79
CA ILE A 95 -2.62 17.26 12.08
C ILE A 95 -2.60 18.44 13.06
N GLU A 96 -3.46 18.45 14.09
CA GLU A 96 -3.42 19.50 15.11
C GLU A 96 -2.09 19.51 15.89
N TYR A 97 -1.52 18.35 16.21
CA TYR A 97 -0.17 18.27 16.77
C TYR A 97 0.89 18.79 15.78
N GLN A 98 0.82 18.40 14.51
CA GLN A 98 1.75 18.88 13.47
C GLN A 98 1.67 20.40 13.29
N LYS A 99 0.48 21.01 13.39
CA LYS A 99 0.32 22.47 13.38
C LYS A 99 1.04 23.15 14.54
N GLN A 100 1.02 22.55 15.74
CA GLN A 100 1.77 23.09 16.87
C GLN A 100 3.29 23.00 16.65
N LEU A 101 3.77 21.89 16.13
CA LEU A 101 5.17 21.71 15.74
C LEU A 101 5.57 22.74 14.67
N TYR A 102 4.76 22.91 13.64
CA TYR A 102 4.98 23.82 12.53
C TYR A 102 5.02 25.30 12.96
N HIS A 103 4.12 25.70 13.86
CA HIS A 103 4.02 27.08 14.36
C HIS A 103 4.82 27.33 15.64
N SER A 104 5.71 26.43 16.03
CA SER A 104 6.56 26.57 17.18
C SER A 104 7.42 27.85 17.09
N PRO A 105 7.64 28.58 18.20
CA PRO A 105 8.60 29.65 18.24
C PRO A 105 10.03 29.19 17.94
N TYR A 106 10.30 27.88 18.12
CA TYR A 106 11.61 27.25 17.84
C TYR A 106 11.63 26.51 16.50
N ARG A 107 10.71 26.83 15.59
CA ARG A 107 10.57 26.15 14.29
C ARG A 107 11.88 25.98 13.54
N LYS A 108 12.72 27.02 13.48
CA LYS A 108 13.98 27.00 12.70
C LYS A 108 14.97 25.95 13.22
N GLU A 109 15.02 25.76 14.52
CA GLU A 109 15.86 24.75 15.18
C GLU A 109 15.28 23.36 14.99
N LEU A 110 13.96 23.22 15.11
CA LEU A 110 13.25 21.94 14.87
C LEU A 110 13.36 21.52 13.42
N GLU A 111 13.23 22.44 12.46
CA GLU A 111 13.39 22.16 11.02
C GLU A 111 14.80 21.68 10.67
N LYS A 112 15.84 22.18 11.36
CA LYS A 112 17.22 21.64 11.22
C LYS A 112 17.37 20.22 11.74
N LYS A 113 16.57 19.81 12.74
CA LYS A 113 16.61 18.46 13.32
C LYS A 113 15.77 17.47 12.52
N ILE A 114 14.55 17.87 12.14
CA ILE A 114 13.54 17.00 11.51
C ILE A 114 13.66 17.01 9.98
N GLY A 115 14.19 18.09 9.41
CA GLY A 115 14.35 18.27 7.97
C GLY A 115 13.28 19.15 7.31
N PRO A 116 13.67 19.95 6.30
CA PRO A 116 12.75 20.91 5.65
C PRO A 116 11.64 20.24 4.84
N VAL A 117 11.87 19.02 4.32
CA VAL A 117 10.87 18.26 3.55
C VAL A 117 9.70 17.86 4.45
N ALA A 118 9.97 17.47 5.71
CA ALA A 118 8.93 17.15 6.68
C ALA A 118 7.97 18.33 6.91
N PHE A 119 8.51 19.55 7.07
CA PHE A 119 7.69 20.75 7.25
C PHE A 119 6.87 21.09 6.00
N LYS A 120 7.42 20.83 4.82
CA LYS A 120 6.69 21.01 3.56
C LYS A 120 5.56 19.98 3.41
N ASN A 121 5.79 18.72 3.83
CA ASN A 121 4.75 17.69 3.85
C ASN A 121 3.64 18.03 4.86
N MET A 122 3.99 18.62 6.01
CA MET A 122 2.99 19.14 6.99
C MET A 122 2.09 20.21 6.36
N GLU A 123 2.63 21.15 5.58
CA GLU A 123 1.83 22.16 4.86
C GLU A 123 0.79 21.50 3.95
N LEU A 124 1.18 20.48 3.17
CA LEU A 124 0.26 19.73 2.31
C LEU A 124 -0.79 18.97 3.12
N ALA A 125 -0.42 18.42 4.28
CA ALA A 125 -1.34 17.72 5.16
C ALA A 125 -2.39 18.67 5.76
N PHE A 126 -2.03 19.91 6.12
CA PHE A 126 -2.96 20.92 6.66
C PHE A 126 -4.05 21.30 5.67
N GLU A 127 -3.72 21.29 4.38
CA GLU A 127 -4.67 21.55 3.30
C GLU A 127 -5.59 20.36 3.00
N SER A 128 -5.23 19.16 3.48
CA SER A 128 -5.81 17.88 3.03
C SER A 128 -6.93 17.35 3.93
N VAL A 129 -7.01 17.79 5.19
CA VAL A 129 -7.96 17.28 6.18
C VAL A 129 -8.38 18.37 7.16
N ASN A 130 -9.66 18.41 7.49
CA ASN A 130 -10.23 19.16 8.61
C ASN A 130 -11.50 18.44 9.11
N GLU A 131 -12.11 18.94 10.17
CA GLU A 131 -13.29 18.34 10.79
C GLU A 131 -14.48 18.16 9.83
N THR A 132 -14.62 19.03 8.81
CA THR A 132 -15.76 18.99 7.90
C THR A 132 -15.76 17.80 6.94
N VAL A 133 -14.59 17.25 6.64
CA VAL A 133 -14.44 16.11 5.71
C VAL A 133 -14.35 14.75 6.41
N ILE A 134 -14.26 14.71 7.75
CA ILE A 134 -14.16 13.45 8.50
C ILE A 134 -15.27 12.45 8.14
N PRO A 135 -16.56 12.83 8.11
CA PRO A 135 -17.62 11.88 7.75
C PRO A 135 -17.47 11.32 6.34
N LEU A 136 -17.00 12.14 5.39
CA LEU A 136 -16.74 11.69 4.03
C LEU A 136 -15.53 10.76 3.94
N MET A 137 -14.49 10.98 4.74
CA MET A 137 -13.36 10.07 4.82
C MET A 137 -13.75 8.70 5.41
N GLN A 138 -14.64 8.70 6.41
CA GLN A 138 -15.20 7.46 6.96
C GLN A 138 -15.99 6.68 5.91
N GLU A 139 -16.83 7.36 5.13
CA GLU A 139 -17.56 6.76 4.02
C GLU A 139 -16.61 6.27 2.91
N GLU A 140 -15.56 7.03 2.57
CA GLU A 140 -14.53 6.63 1.59
C GLU A 140 -13.84 5.35 2.01
N ASN A 141 -13.42 5.22 3.28
CA ASN A 141 -12.80 4.02 3.82
C ASN A 141 -13.74 2.82 3.72
N ALA A 142 -15.00 2.97 4.14
CA ALA A 142 -16.00 1.90 4.06
C ALA A 142 -16.24 1.44 2.62
N LEU A 143 -16.31 2.37 1.66
CA LEU A 143 -16.46 2.05 0.22
C LEU A 143 -15.24 1.33 -0.33
N THR A 144 -14.04 1.72 0.10
CA THR A 144 -12.79 1.05 -0.31
C THR A 144 -12.73 -0.38 0.23
N THR A 145 -13.07 -0.57 1.50
CA THR A 145 -13.17 -1.92 2.11
C THR A 145 -14.25 -2.77 1.41
N GLU A 146 -15.39 -2.19 1.04
CA GLU A 146 -16.43 -2.89 0.28
C GLU A 146 -15.93 -3.33 -1.11
N TYR A 147 -15.19 -2.48 -1.82
CA TYR A 147 -14.56 -2.81 -3.09
C TYR A 147 -13.58 -3.97 -2.97
N GLU A 148 -12.69 -3.95 -1.97
CA GLU A 148 -11.71 -5.03 -1.75
C GLU A 148 -12.39 -6.38 -1.48
N LYS A 149 -13.42 -6.38 -0.62
CA LYS A 149 -14.24 -7.57 -0.34
C LYS A 149 -14.96 -8.10 -1.57
N LEU A 150 -15.50 -7.19 -2.38
CA LEU A 150 -16.21 -7.57 -3.61
C LEU A 150 -15.28 -8.31 -4.56
N LEU A 151 -14.04 -7.83 -4.76
CA LEU A 151 -13.04 -8.52 -5.58
C LEU A 151 -12.57 -9.83 -4.95
N ALA A 152 -12.36 -9.87 -3.63
CA ALA A 152 -11.96 -11.07 -2.91
C ALA A 152 -13.05 -12.17 -2.92
N SER A 153 -14.32 -11.80 -3.14
CA SER A 153 -15.44 -12.74 -3.20
C SER A 153 -15.49 -13.61 -4.46
N ALA A 154 -14.56 -13.42 -5.41
CA ALA A 154 -14.54 -14.14 -6.68
C ALA A 154 -14.52 -15.66 -6.49
N LYS A 155 -15.51 -16.34 -7.10
CA LYS A 155 -15.66 -17.80 -7.11
C LYS A 155 -15.83 -18.24 -8.57
N ILE A 156 -14.72 -18.51 -9.22
CA ILE A 156 -14.65 -18.84 -10.64
C ILE A 156 -14.50 -20.35 -10.78
N GLU A 157 -15.51 -20.99 -11.36
CA GLU A 157 -15.43 -22.43 -11.66
C GLU A 157 -14.47 -22.68 -12.82
N TRP A 158 -13.45 -23.49 -12.56
CA TRP A 158 -12.42 -23.86 -13.52
C TRP A 158 -12.00 -25.31 -13.35
N ASN A 159 -12.27 -26.15 -14.35
CA ASN A 159 -11.91 -27.59 -14.38
C ASN A 159 -12.35 -28.36 -13.12
N GLY A 160 -13.50 -28.02 -12.54
CA GLY A 160 -14.05 -28.68 -11.36
C GLY A 160 -13.53 -28.12 -10.02
N GLU A 161 -12.73 -27.09 -10.06
CA GLU A 161 -12.25 -26.34 -8.88
C GLU A 161 -12.85 -24.94 -8.82
N ILE A 162 -12.88 -24.35 -7.64
CA ILE A 162 -13.25 -22.94 -7.45
C ILE A 162 -11.98 -22.14 -7.22
N LEU A 163 -11.74 -21.19 -8.13
CA LEU A 163 -10.59 -20.29 -8.09
C LEU A 163 -11.04 -18.86 -7.75
N ASN A 164 -10.15 -18.08 -7.15
CA ASN A 164 -10.26 -16.62 -7.09
C ASN A 164 -9.51 -15.97 -8.26
N LEU A 165 -9.52 -14.64 -8.36
CA LEU A 165 -8.86 -13.90 -9.42
C LEU A 165 -7.35 -14.17 -9.50
N SER A 166 -6.66 -14.27 -8.36
CA SER A 166 -5.21 -14.53 -8.32
C SER A 166 -4.85 -15.94 -8.79
N LEU A 167 -5.63 -16.94 -8.35
CA LEU A 167 -5.42 -18.35 -8.72
C LEU A 167 -5.80 -18.64 -10.18
N LEU A 168 -6.63 -17.81 -10.82
CA LEU A 168 -6.92 -17.88 -12.25
C LEU A 168 -5.74 -17.39 -13.13
N GLY A 169 -4.84 -16.56 -12.56
CA GLY A 169 -3.73 -15.90 -13.25
C GLY A 169 -2.88 -16.81 -14.16
N PRO A 170 -2.47 -18.02 -13.75
CA PRO A 170 -1.71 -18.94 -14.59
C PRO A 170 -2.43 -19.30 -15.91
N TYR A 171 -3.74 -19.44 -15.89
CA TYR A 171 -4.54 -19.79 -17.07
C TYR A 171 -4.68 -18.61 -18.03
N LEU A 172 -4.71 -17.38 -17.53
CA LEU A 172 -4.67 -16.15 -18.34
C LEU A 172 -3.33 -15.97 -19.06
N LYS A 173 -2.27 -16.63 -18.57
CA LYS A 173 -0.91 -16.64 -19.17
C LYS A 173 -0.57 -17.92 -19.90
N SER A 174 -1.54 -18.83 -20.09
CA SER A 174 -1.33 -20.10 -20.78
C SER A 174 -0.80 -19.90 -22.21
N LYS A 175 0.11 -20.76 -22.67
CA LYS A 175 0.56 -20.79 -24.07
C LYS A 175 -0.54 -21.20 -25.05
N ASP A 176 -1.55 -21.97 -24.60
CA ASP A 176 -2.70 -22.33 -25.40
C ASP A 176 -3.70 -21.17 -25.49
N PRO A 177 -3.94 -20.61 -26.69
CA PRO A 177 -4.84 -19.46 -26.85
C PRO A 177 -6.31 -19.79 -26.51
N LYS A 178 -6.71 -21.05 -26.58
CA LYS A 178 -8.07 -21.47 -26.18
C LYS A 178 -8.23 -21.38 -24.66
N VAL A 179 -7.26 -21.90 -23.93
CA VAL A 179 -7.24 -21.84 -22.45
C VAL A 179 -7.24 -20.38 -21.97
N ARG A 180 -6.39 -19.52 -22.57
CA ARG A 180 -6.36 -18.08 -22.22
C ARG A 180 -7.71 -17.39 -22.45
N ARG A 181 -8.33 -17.65 -23.60
CA ARG A 181 -9.62 -17.06 -23.95
C ARG A 181 -10.71 -17.50 -22.99
N GLU A 182 -10.81 -18.79 -22.72
CA GLU A 182 -11.77 -19.35 -21.78
C GLU A 182 -11.57 -18.77 -20.35
N ALA A 183 -10.31 -18.69 -19.88
CA ALA A 183 -10.01 -18.09 -18.59
C ALA A 183 -10.39 -16.59 -18.55
N CYS A 184 -10.13 -15.85 -19.63
CA CYS A 184 -10.53 -14.45 -19.77
C CYS A 184 -12.07 -14.30 -19.78
N GLU A 185 -12.79 -15.19 -20.48
CA GLU A 185 -14.25 -15.22 -20.50
C GLU A 185 -14.80 -15.48 -19.10
N LYS A 186 -14.26 -16.45 -18.36
CA LYS A 186 -14.66 -16.73 -16.97
C LYS A 186 -14.36 -15.56 -16.01
N GLN A 187 -13.24 -14.90 -16.17
CA GLN A 187 -12.93 -13.68 -15.42
C GLN A 187 -13.93 -12.58 -15.74
N ASN A 188 -14.26 -12.39 -17.01
CA ASN A 188 -15.23 -11.37 -17.43
C ASN A 188 -16.64 -11.70 -16.95
N GLU A 189 -17.07 -12.98 -16.94
CA GLU A 189 -18.35 -13.41 -16.35
C GLU A 189 -18.44 -12.97 -14.88
N PHE A 190 -17.36 -13.13 -14.10
CA PHE A 190 -17.33 -12.64 -12.73
C PHE A 190 -17.48 -11.12 -12.65
N TYR A 191 -16.68 -10.35 -13.40
CA TYR A 191 -16.78 -8.88 -13.39
C TYR A 191 -18.15 -8.39 -13.83
N LEU A 192 -18.74 -9.00 -14.85
CA LEU A 192 -20.11 -8.67 -15.29
C LEU A 192 -21.14 -8.98 -14.22
N SER A 193 -20.97 -10.04 -13.43
CA SER A 193 -21.88 -10.40 -12.36
C SER A 193 -21.91 -9.40 -11.20
N ILE A 194 -20.83 -8.61 -11.05
CA ILE A 194 -20.68 -7.59 -9.99
C ILE A 194 -20.64 -6.15 -10.55
N ALA A 195 -20.83 -5.97 -11.87
CA ALA A 195 -20.65 -4.69 -12.55
C ALA A 195 -21.50 -3.56 -11.93
N ASP A 196 -22.78 -3.79 -11.69
CA ASP A 196 -23.66 -2.79 -11.10
C ASP A 196 -23.15 -2.32 -9.74
N LYS A 197 -22.58 -3.24 -8.95
CA LYS A 197 -22.05 -2.91 -7.63
C LYS A 197 -20.72 -2.15 -7.73
N LEU A 198 -19.86 -2.51 -8.67
CA LEU A 198 -18.64 -1.76 -8.95
C LEU A 198 -18.95 -0.34 -9.41
N ASP A 199 -19.92 -0.18 -10.31
CA ASP A 199 -20.35 1.13 -10.80
C ASP A 199 -20.93 1.98 -9.66
N GLU A 200 -21.75 1.38 -8.78
CA GLU A 200 -22.28 2.06 -7.59
C GLU A 200 -21.17 2.56 -6.67
N ILE A 201 -20.19 1.70 -6.34
CA ILE A 201 -19.06 2.06 -5.48
C ILE A 201 -18.23 3.17 -6.14
N TYR A 202 -17.93 3.05 -7.42
CA TYR A 202 -17.16 4.04 -8.15
C TYR A 202 -17.86 5.41 -8.19
N ASP A 203 -19.14 5.43 -8.51
CA ASP A 203 -19.93 6.67 -8.54
C ASP A 203 -19.98 7.35 -7.17
N LYS A 204 -20.18 6.56 -6.09
CA LYS A 204 -20.13 7.07 -4.71
C LYS A 204 -18.76 7.65 -4.37
N LEU A 205 -17.66 6.95 -4.71
CA LEU A 205 -16.31 7.44 -4.49
C LEU A 205 -16.03 8.74 -5.24
N VAL A 206 -16.45 8.86 -6.50
CA VAL A 206 -16.29 10.10 -7.28
C VAL A 206 -17.04 11.25 -6.64
N LYS A 207 -18.30 11.04 -6.23
CA LYS A 207 -19.11 12.07 -5.56
C LYS A 207 -18.52 12.46 -4.22
N ASN A 208 -18.18 11.48 -3.38
CA ASN A 208 -17.58 11.67 -2.08
C ASN A 208 -16.28 12.48 -2.17
N ARG A 209 -15.33 12.05 -3.01
CA ARG A 209 -14.05 12.72 -3.21
C ARG A 209 -14.19 14.13 -3.78
N THR A 210 -15.15 14.33 -4.69
CA THR A 210 -15.45 15.66 -5.22
C THR A 210 -15.98 16.60 -4.13
N GLU A 211 -16.84 16.10 -3.25
CA GLU A 211 -17.37 16.87 -2.14
C GLU A 211 -16.31 17.20 -1.09
N GLN A 212 -15.42 16.23 -0.77
CA GLN A 212 -14.25 16.50 0.09
C GLN A 212 -13.40 17.65 -0.46
N ALA A 213 -13.10 17.64 -1.76
CA ALA A 213 -12.32 18.70 -2.39
C ALA A 213 -12.98 20.06 -2.23
N LYS A 214 -14.29 20.17 -2.50
CA LYS A 214 -15.06 21.42 -2.36
C LYS A 214 -15.09 21.94 -0.92
N LEU A 215 -15.32 21.06 0.04
CA LEU A 215 -15.32 21.42 1.46
C LEU A 215 -13.95 21.92 1.96
N LEU A 216 -12.88 21.47 1.34
CA LEU A 216 -11.52 21.91 1.61
C LEU A 216 -11.09 23.13 0.78
N GLY A 217 -11.97 23.66 -0.10
CA GLY A 217 -11.73 24.85 -0.90
C GLY A 217 -10.98 24.62 -2.22
N PHE A 218 -10.94 23.37 -2.72
CA PHE A 218 -10.38 23.03 -4.01
C PHE A 218 -11.45 22.98 -5.10
N ASP A 219 -11.11 23.39 -6.31
CA ASP A 219 -12.01 23.29 -7.45
C ASP A 219 -12.22 21.85 -7.91
N THR A 220 -11.19 21.02 -7.80
CA THR A 220 -11.22 19.61 -8.23
C THR A 220 -10.60 18.68 -7.20
N TYR A 221 -11.05 17.41 -7.21
CA TYR A 221 -10.39 16.37 -6.41
C TYR A 221 -8.92 16.14 -6.84
N THR A 222 -8.57 16.38 -8.08
CA THR A 222 -7.17 16.25 -8.55
C THR A 222 -6.24 17.14 -7.74
N GLU A 223 -6.63 18.38 -7.44
CA GLU A 223 -5.82 19.30 -6.63
C GLU A 223 -5.64 18.79 -5.20
N LEU A 224 -6.72 18.34 -4.56
CA LEU A 224 -6.67 17.72 -3.24
C LEU A 224 -5.81 16.45 -3.25
N ALA A 225 -5.95 15.60 -4.27
CA ALA A 225 -5.17 14.38 -4.42
C ALA A 225 -3.67 14.66 -4.51
N TYR A 226 -3.24 15.72 -5.20
CA TYR A 226 -1.83 16.13 -5.24
C TYR A 226 -1.28 16.47 -3.86
N ARG A 227 -2.10 17.04 -2.96
CA ARG A 227 -1.71 17.29 -1.57
C ARG A 227 -1.58 15.99 -0.79
N ARG A 228 -2.59 15.11 -0.91
CA ARG A 228 -2.62 13.80 -0.23
C ARG A 228 -1.51 12.86 -0.66
N MET A 229 -1.08 12.97 -1.93
CA MET A 229 0.07 12.21 -2.47
C MET A 229 1.42 12.84 -2.13
N GLN A 230 1.46 13.88 -1.31
CA GLN A 230 2.67 14.59 -0.90
C GLN A 230 3.54 15.06 -2.09
N ARG A 231 2.91 15.49 -3.18
CA ARG A 231 3.61 16.04 -4.35
C ARG A 231 4.18 17.42 -4.02
N ASN A 232 5.27 17.45 -3.27
CA ASN A 232 5.86 18.65 -2.70
C ASN A 232 6.88 19.36 -3.61
N SER A 233 7.33 18.72 -4.69
CA SER A 233 8.39 19.23 -5.59
C SER A 233 7.97 19.38 -7.04
N TYR A 234 6.79 18.88 -7.42
CA TYR A 234 6.21 19.00 -8.75
C TYR A 234 4.68 19.09 -8.67
N GLY A 235 4.07 19.64 -9.69
CA GLY A 235 2.63 19.84 -9.76
C GLY A 235 2.02 19.28 -11.04
N GLN A 236 0.78 19.68 -11.30
CA GLN A 236 0.00 19.19 -12.43
C GLN A 236 0.68 19.48 -13.78
N GLU A 237 1.32 20.64 -13.93
CA GLU A 237 2.01 21.04 -15.18
C GLU A 237 3.13 20.07 -15.56
N GLN A 238 3.96 19.67 -14.59
CA GLN A 238 5.05 18.71 -14.81
C GLN A 238 4.51 17.33 -15.16
N VAL A 239 3.44 16.88 -14.49
CA VAL A 239 2.78 15.61 -14.80
C VAL A 239 2.12 15.63 -16.18
N GLU A 240 1.52 16.74 -16.59
CA GLU A 240 0.98 16.90 -17.95
C GLU A 240 2.08 16.88 -19.01
N ALA A 241 3.22 17.48 -18.72
CA ALA A 241 4.37 17.39 -19.60
C ALA A 241 4.85 15.95 -19.79
N LEU A 242 4.93 15.18 -18.70
CA LEU A 242 5.25 13.74 -18.74
C LEU A 242 4.20 12.96 -19.57
N ARG A 243 2.91 13.19 -19.33
CA ARG A 243 1.82 12.51 -20.09
C ARG A 243 1.91 12.81 -21.58
N ARG A 244 2.25 14.05 -21.99
CA ARG A 244 2.45 14.39 -23.40
C ARG A 244 3.60 13.58 -24.00
N GLN A 245 4.74 13.46 -23.29
CA GLN A 245 5.87 12.65 -23.73
C GLN A 245 5.51 11.16 -23.82
N VAL A 246 4.79 10.63 -22.85
CA VAL A 246 4.29 9.25 -22.91
C VAL A 246 3.43 9.04 -24.14
N LYS A 247 2.46 9.93 -24.40
CA LYS A 247 1.57 9.83 -25.55
C LYS A 247 2.32 9.97 -26.88
N GLU A 248 3.32 10.84 -26.94
CA GLU A 248 4.08 11.14 -28.18
C GLU A 248 5.13 10.07 -28.50
N TYR A 249 5.81 9.54 -27.48
CA TYR A 249 6.96 8.64 -27.69
C TYR A 249 6.69 7.19 -27.28
N TRP A 250 6.12 6.99 -26.08
CA TRP A 250 5.94 5.64 -25.56
C TRP A 250 4.77 4.89 -26.18
N VAL A 251 3.66 5.56 -26.48
CA VAL A 251 2.49 4.90 -27.10
C VAL A 251 2.86 4.33 -28.46
N PRO A 252 3.44 5.09 -29.44
CA PRO A 252 3.85 4.55 -30.72
C PRO A 252 4.91 3.45 -30.59
N PHE A 253 5.83 3.58 -29.63
CA PHE A 253 6.80 2.52 -29.35
C PHE A 253 6.11 1.23 -28.86
N SER A 254 5.18 1.33 -27.92
CA SER A 254 4.39 0.17 -27.44
C SER A 254 3.58 -0.48 -28.56
N GLU A 255 2.95 0.30 -29.43
CA GLU A 255 2.26 -0.22 -30.61
C GLU A 255 3.20 -1.06 -31.48
N SER A 256 4.45 -0.58 -31.69
CA SER A 256 5.46 -1.35 -32.42
C SER A 256 5.82 -2.66 -31.76
N LEU A 257 5.81 -2.72 -30.42
CA LEU A 257 6.05 -3.96 -29.64
C LEU A 257 4.87 -4.91 -29.76
N TYR A 258 3.63 -4.43 -29.75
CA TYR A 258 2.43 -5.25 -29.98
C TYR A 258 2.46 -5.87 -31.39
N GLU A 259 2.82 -5.12 -32.41
CA GLU A 259 2.97 -5.67 -33.77
C GLU A 259 4.09 -6.71 -33.87
N LYS A 260 5.22 -6.53 -33.16
CA LYS A 260 6.28 -7.53 -33.05
C LYS A 260 5.81 -8.79 -32.33
N ARG A 261 5.04 -8.63 -31.24
CA ARG A 261 4.45 -9.72 -30.46
C ARG A 261 3.46 -10.52 -31.30
N LYS A 262 2.52 -9.87 -31.99
CA LYS A 262 1.56 -10.45 -32.91
C LYS A 262 2.25 -11.36 -33.94
N ARG A 263 3.30 -10.87 -34.60
CA ARG A 263 4.11 -11.63 -35.56
C ARG A 263 4.84 -12.82 -34.91
N ARG A 264 5.42 -12.62 -33.72
CA ARG A 264 6.13 -13.65 -32.96
C ARG A 264 5.20 -14.79 -32.56
N LEU A 265 3.98 -14.45 -32.14
CA LEU A 265 2.95 -15.42 -31.75
C LEU A 265 2.21 -16.02 -32.95
N ASN A 266 2.53 -15.61 -34.19
CA ASN A 266 1.86 -16.04 -35.43
C ASN A 266 0.33 -15.85 -35.37
N LEU A 267 -0.13 -14.68 -34.83
CA LEU A 267 -1.54 -14.34 -34.71
C LEU A 267 -1.96 -13.38 -35.83
N GLU A 268 -3.16 -13.58 -36.36
CA GLU A 268 -3.79 -12.64 -37.31
C GLU A 268 -4.25 -11.36 -36.56
N HIS A 269 -4.81 -11.55 -35.36
CA HIS A 269 -5.22 -10.50 -34.46
C HIS A 269 -4.67 -10.73 -33.06
N LEU A 270 -4.23 -9.67 -32.38
CA LEU A 270 -3.85 -9.71 -30.97
C LEU A 270 -5.09 -9.31 -30.15
N TYR A 271 -5.68 -10.25 -29.46
CA TYR A 271 -6.80 -10.02 -28.57
C TYR A 271 -6.32 -9.61 -27.17
N PHE A 272 -7.19 -9.03 -26.36
CA PHE A 272 -6.92 -8.71 -24.96
C PHE A 272 -6.42 -9.95 -24.17
N SER A 273 -7.02 -11.13 -24.44
CA SER A 273 -6.57 -12.40 -23.84
C SER A 273 -5.13 -12.81 -24.19
N ASP A 274 -4.54 -12.22 -25.24
CA ASP A 274 -3.16 -12.51 -25.67
C ASP A 274 -2.12 -11.53 -25.09
N GLU A 275 -2.58 -10.51 -24.38
CA GLU A 275 -1.70 -9.41 -23.91
C GLU A 275 -0.61 -9.90 -22.94
N GLN A 276 -0.91 -10.90 -22.14
CA GLN A 276 0.00 -11.43 -21.11
C GLN A 276 0.95 -12.52 -21.59
N VAL A 277 0.97 -12.85 -22.91
CA VAL A 277 1.84 -13.89 -23.48
C VAL A 277 2.85 -13.29 -24.45
N TYR A 278 4.13 -13.60 -24.26
CA TYR A 278 5.24 -12.94 -24.97
C TYR A 278 5.91 -13.81 -26.02
N GLY A 279 5.83 -15.13 -25.90
CA GLY A 279 6.47 -16.08 -26.82
C GLY A 279 5.58 -17.24 -27.23
N PRO A 280 5.87 -17.90 -28.39
CA PRO A 280 5.08 -19.01 -28.91
C PRO A 280 5.11 -20.26 -27.99
N GLU A 281 6.18 -20.42 -27.23
CA GLU A 281 6.32 -21.49 -26.23
C GLU A 281 5.74 -21.12 -24.85
N GLY A 282 5.10 -19.97 -24.74
CA GLY A 282 4.59 -19.39 -23.50
C GLY A 282 5.57 -18.39 -22.87
N ASN A 283 5.25 -17.94 -21.68
CA ASN A 283 6.12 -17.08 -20.88
C ASN A 283 7.20 -17.91 -20.17
N PRO A 284 8.34 -17.30 -19.81
CA PRO A 284 9.25 -17.91 -18.86
C PRO A 284 8.49 -18.35 -17.61
N GLN A 285 8.77 -19.54 -17.15
CA GLN A 285 8.20 -20.07 -15.91
C GLN A 285 9.30 -20.11 -14.86
N PRO A 286 9.03 -19.72 -13.61
CA PRO A 286 9.97 -19.97 -12.54
C PRO A 286 10.17 -21.49 -12.42
N SER A 287 11.39 -21.90 -12.13
CA SER A 287 11.69 -23.31 -11.87
C SER A 287 11.44 -23.59 -10.38
N GLY A 288 10.56 -24.56 -10.10
CA GLY A 288 10.29 -25.02 -8.75
C GLY A 288 8.94 -24.57 -8.17
N SER A 289 8.70 -24.96 -6.93
CA SER A 289 7.51 -24.59 -6.18
C SER A 289 7.57 -23.12 -5.69
N PRO A 290 6.46 -22.52 -5.24
CA PRO A 290 6.48 -21.21 -4.61
C PRO A 290 7.49 -21.08 -3.46
N GLU A 291 7.69 -22.14 -2.67
CA GLU A 291 8.68 -22.20 -1.61
C GLU A 291 10.11 -22.15 -2.15
N GLU A 292 10.36 -22.83 -3.27
CA GLU A 292 11.66 -22.80 -3.96
C GLU A 292 11.93 -21.44 -4.58
N ILE A 293 10.90 -20.75 -5.11
CA ILE A 293 11.01 -19.35 -5.58
C ILE A 293 11.44 -18.44 -4.42
N LEU A 294 10.79 -18.58 -3.27
CA LEU A 294 11.14 -17.81 -2.06
C LEU A 294 12.57 -18.10 -1.60
N ALA A 295 12.99 -19.38 -1.60
CA ALA A 295 14.35 -19.78 -1.25
C ALA A 295 15.40 -19.23 -2.24
N GLN A 296 15.09 -19.17 -3.54
CA GLN A 296 15.98 -18.54 -4.53
C GLN A 296 16.03 -17.01 -4.35
N GLY A 297 14.91 -16.39 -3.99
CA GLY A 297 14.88 -14.98 -3.58
C GLY A 297 15.81 -14.73 -2.39
N GLN A 298 15.73 -15.54 -1.35
CA GLN A 298 16.64 -15.45 -0.19
C GLN A 298 18.11 -15.59 -0.62
N LYS A 299 18.44 -16.57 -1.46
CA LYS A 299 19.80 -16.75 -1.98
C LYS A 299 20.27 -15.51 -2.72
N MET A 300 19.44 -14.96 -3.62
CA MET A 300 19.76 -13.76 -4.38
C MET A 300 20.06 -12.57 -3.46
N TYR A 301 19.22 -12.30 -2.47
CA TYR A 301 19.44 -11.21 -1.53
C TYR A 301 20.67 -11.46 -0.63
N CYS A 302 20.95 -12.71 -0.25
CA CYS A 302 22.16 -13.05 0.50
C CYS A 302 23.45 -12.88 -0.31
N GLU A 303 23.41 -13.02 -1.63
CA GLU A 303 24.56 -12.82 -2.52
C GLU A 303 24.76 -11.36 -2.94
N LEU A 304 23.73 -10.51 -2.82
CA LEU A 304 23.76 -9.13 -3.28
C LEU A 304 24.59 -8.23 -2.36
N SER A 305 24.37 -8.28 -1.04
CA SER A 305 25.19 -7.61 -0.03
C SER A 305 24.94 -8.18 1.37
N GLU A 306 25.80 -7.83 2.35
CA GLU A 306 25.61 -8.22 3.75
C GLU A 306 24.34 -7.58 4.34
N GLU A 307 24.01 -6.34 3.95
CA GLU A 307 22.80 -5.63 4.43
C GLU A 307 21.53 -6.29 3.91
N THR A 308 21.49 -6.69 2.65
CA THR A 308 20.34 -7.39 2.06
C THR A 308 20.22 -8.80 2.61
N LYS A 309 21.34 -9.46 2.93
CA LYS A 309 21.34 -10.74 3.63
C LYS A 309 20.72 -10.61 5.03
N GLU A 310 21.23 -9.66 5.85
CA GLU A 310 20.68 -9.40 7.20
C GLU A 310 19.19 -9.11 7.16
N PHE A 311 18.77 -8.30 6.20
CA PHE A 311 17.35 -7.96 5.97
C PHE A 311 16.51 -9.21 5.64
N PHE A 312 16.91 -9.98 4.64
CA PHE A 312 16.08 -11.08 4.17
C PHE A 312 16.03 -12.23 5.20
N ASP A 313 17.15 -12.52 5.88
CA ASP A 313 17.20 -13.47 6.99
C ASP A 313 16.23 -13.01 8.11
N PHE A 314 16.23 -11.72 8.46
CA PHE A 314 15.27 -11.16 9.42
C PHE A 314 13.80 -11.36 8.99
N MET A 315 13.48 -11.13 7.71
CA MET A 315 12.14 -11.34 7.19
C MET A 315 11.68 -12.80 7.31
N MET A 316 12.57 -13.73 6.96
CA MET A 316 12.28 -15.18 7.01
C MET A 316 12.16 -15.70 8.45
N GLU A 317 13.10 -15.35 9.33
CA GLU A 317 13.12 -15.79 10.73
C GLU A 317 11.88 -15.33 11.50
N ASN A 318 11.39 -14.13 11.20
CA ASN A 318 10.23 -13.55 11.86
C ASN A 318 8.91 -13.76 11.11
N GLN A 319 8.91 -14.54 10.02
CA GLN A 319 7.72 -14.85 9.22
C GLN A 319 6.96 -13.58 8.75
N LEU A 320 7.72 -12.61 8.25
CA LEU A 320 7.23 -11.31 7.80
C LEU A 320 6.86 -11.29 6.30
N LEU A 321 6.76 -12.46 5.69
CA LEU A 321 6.34 -12.66 4.30
C LEU A 321 5.18 -13.65 4.27
N ASP A 322 4.01 -13.19 3.86
CA ASP A 322 2.89 -14.06 3.49
C ASP A 322 2.62 -13.91 2.00
N VAL A 323 3.27 -14.78 1.21
CA VAL A 323 3.31 -14.65 -0.25
C VAL A 323 2.43 -15.66 -0.98
N PHE A 324 1.94 -16.72 -0.32
CA PHE A 324 1.18 -17.78 -0.99
C PHE A 324 -0.29 -17.41 -1.19
N GLY A 325 -0.79 -17.61 -2.41
CA GLY A 325 -2.20 -17.39 -2.75
C GLY A 325 -3.13 -18.37 -2.02
N ARG A 326 -4.25 -17.88 -1.48
CA ARG A 326 -5.31 -18.66 -0.82
C ARG A 326 -6.70 -18.15 -1.22
N LYS A 327 -7.73 -18.99 -1.11
CA LYS A 327 -9.09 -18.67 -1.57
C LYS A 327 -9.73 -17.46 -0.88
N SER A 328 -9.49 -17.27 0.42
CA SER A 328 -10.06 -16.18 1.21
C SER A 328 -9.12 -14.97 1.36
N LYS A 329 -7.96 -15.00 0.72
CA LYS A 329 -6.97 -13.93 0.78
C LYS A 329 -7.36 -12.79 -0.16
N ALA A 330 -7.15 -11.54 0.23
CA ALA A 330 -7.36 -10.38 -0.62
C ALA A 330 -6.48 -10.47 -1.89
N VAL A 331 -6.92 -9.86 -2.98
CA VAL A 331 -6.15 -9.83 -4.24
C VAL A 331 -5.03 -8.79 -4.18
N GLY A 332 -4.00 -8.96 -5.02
CA GLY A 332 -2.88 -8.02 -5.13
C GLY A 332 -1.68 -8.38 -4.27
N GLY A 333 -0.80 -7.42 -4.10
CA GLY A 333 0.41 -7.46 -3.27
C GLY A 333 0.69 -6.09 -2.69
N TYR A 334 1.34 -6.03 -1.54
CA TYR A 334 1.80 -4.80 -0.90
C TYR A 334 2.89 -5.06 0.12
N MET A 335 3.68 -4.03 0.39
CA MET A 335 4.49 -3.92 1.59
C MET A 335 3.84 -2.94 2.56
N THR A 336 3.87 -3.26 3.85
CA THR A 336 3.51 -2.34 4.93
C THR A 336 4.51 -2.42 6.06
N TYR A 337 4.40 -1.52 7.05
CA TYR A 337 5.38 -1.41 8.11
C TYR A 337 4.73 -1.47 9.50
N LEU A 338 5.36 -2.20 10.41
CA LEU A 338 4.97 -2.38 11.80
C LEU A 338 5.91 -1.57 12.71
N PRO A 339 5.59 -0.32 13.05
CA PRO A 339 6.54 0.61 13.68
C PRO A 339 7.10 0.14 15.02
N ASP A 340 6.27 -0.38 15.94
CA ASP A 340 6.73 -0.88 17.25
C ASP A 340 7.73 -2.04 17.15
N TYR A 341 7.64 -2.82 16.07
CA TYR A 341 8.53 -3.95 15.82
C TYR A 341 9.71 -3.59 14.92
N HIS A 342 9.74 -2.37 14.39
CA HIS A 342 10.69 -1.95 13.35
C HIS A 342 10.78 -2.97 12.20
N ALA A 343 9.63 -3.47 11.78
CA ALA A 343 9.53 -4.60 10.87
C ALA A 343 8.63 -4.28 9.68
N PRO A 344 9.13 -4.43 8.44
CA PRO A 344 8.26 -4.48 7.27
C PRO A 344 7.50 -5.81 7.21
N PHE A 345 6.35 -5.81 6.54
CA PHE A 345 5.59 -7.02 6.22
C PHE A 345 5.23 -7.02 4.74
N VAL A 346 5.46 -8.14 4.07
CA VAL A 346 5.16 -8.34 2.65
C VAL A 346 3.97 -9.29 2.50
N PHE A 347 2.95 -8.80 1.81
CA PHE A 347 1.77 -9.55 1.39
C PHE A 347 1.83 -9.77 -0.12
N ALA A 348 1.59 -10.99 -0.60
CA ALA A 348 1.51 -11.30 -2.02
C ALA A 348 0.59 -12.50 -2.29
N ASN A 349 0.39 -12.84 -3.56
CA ASN A 349 -0.42 -13.96 -3.99
C ASN A 349 0.32 -14.77 -5.07
N PHE A 350 1.36 -15.51 -4.68
CA PHE A 350 2.10 -16.39 -5.59
C PHE A 350 1.17 -17.41 -6.23
N ASN A 351 1.32 -17.58 -7.52
CA ASN A 351 0.48 -18.44 -8.33
C ASN A 351 1.27 -19.29 -9.36
N GLY A 352 2.60 -19.37 -9.25
CA GLY A 352 3.46 -20.18 -10.10
C GLY A 352 3.85 -19.53 -11.43
N THR A 353 3.61 -18.23 -11.60
CA THR A 353 4.00 -17.49 -12.80
C THR A 353 5.28 -16.67 -12.57
N SER A 354 5.89 -16.14 -13.65
CA SER A 354 7.01 -15.20 -13.56
C SER A 354 6.69 -13.97 -12.71
N GLY A 355 5.41 -13.62 -12.58
CA GLY A 355 4.97 -12.55 -11.69
C GLY A 355 5.34 -12.75 -10.23
N ASP A 356 5.51 -13.98 -9.76
CA ASP A 356 5.96 -14.25 -8.38
C ASP A 356 7.39 -13.75 -8.16
N VAL A 357 8.24 -13.86 -9.18
CA VAL A 357 9.62 -13.32 -9.13
C VAL A 357 9.60 -11.80 -9.15
N ASP A 358 8.77 -11.20 -10.00
CA ASP A 358 8.61 -9.74 -10.07
C ASP A 358 8.13 -9.19 -8.72
N VAL A 359 7.12 -9.83 -8.11
CA VAL A 359 6.54 -9.40 -6.82
C VAL A 359 7.56 -9.52 -5.69
N ILE A 360 8.30 -10.65 -5.58
CA ILE A 360 9.29 -10.81 -4.50
C ILE A 360 10.41 -9.76 -4.59
N THR A 361 10.84 -9.41 -5.78
CA THR A 361 11.88 -8.38 -5.97
C THR A 361 11.34 -6.98 -5.73
N HIS A 362 10.12 -6.68 -6.13
CA HIS A 362 9.47 -5.39 -5.96
C HIS A 362 9.13 -5.12 -4.48
N GLU A 363 8.32 -5.99 -3.85
CA GLU A 363 7.86 -5.79 -2.48
C GLU A 363 9.01 -5.89 -1.46
N CYS A 364 10.00 -6.76 -1.72
CA CYS A 364 11.19 -6.80 -0.88
C CYS A 364 12.10 -5.57 -1.09
N GLY A 365 12.04 -4.89 -2.23
CA GLY A 365 12.70 -3.60 -2.43
C GLY A 365 12.14 -2.54 -1.48
N HIS A 366 10.80 -2.40 -1.44
CA HIS A 366 10.13 -1.53 -0.47
C HIS A 366 10.40 -1.95 0.97
N ALA A 367 10.34 -3.25 1.27
CA ALA A 367 10.61 -3.77 2.60
C ALA A 367 12.06 -3.49 3.05
N PHE A 368 13.03 -3.59 2.15
CA PHE A 368 14.43 -3.25 2.43
C PHE A 368 14.61 -1.76 2.73
N GLN A 369 13.94 -0.90 1.98
CA GLN A 369 13.92 0.54 2.28
C GLN A 369 13.36 0.79 3.69
N GLY A 370 12.18 0.24 4.03
CA GLY A 370 11.61 0.36 5.36
C GLY A 370 12.49 -0.23 6.46
N TYR A 371 13.15 -1.37 6.18
CA TYR A 371 14.10 -2.01 7.08
C TYR A 371 15.30 -1.13 7.39
N LEU A 372 15.86 -0.43 6.42
CA LEU A 372 16.98 0.48 6.61
C LEU A 372 16.54 1.79 7.27
N SER A 373 15.41 2.37 6.85
CA SER A 373 14.88 3.62 7.38
C SER A 373 14.55 3.55 8.87
N ALA A 374 14.21 2.35 9.38
CA ALA A 374 13.99 2.14 10.81
C ALA A 374 15.24 2.41 11.69
N LYS A 375 16.43 2.53 11.09
CA LYS A 375 17.67 2.91 11.79
C LYS A 375 17.75 4.41 12.08
N ASP A 376 16.98 5.22 11.31
CA ASP A 376 16.92 6.67 11.52
C ASP A 376 15.99 6.97 12.71
N PRO A 377 16.47 7.78 13.69
CA PRO A 377 15.64 8.17 14.83
C PRO A 377 14.55 9.19 14.46
N ILE A 378 14.62 9.80 13.27
CA ILE A 378 13.65 10.78 12.75
C ILE A 378 12.69 10.09 11.81
N ARG A 379 11.44 9.94 12.20
CA ARG A 379 10.42 9.20 11.44
C ARG A 379 10.12 9.84 10.08
N GLU A 380 10.15 11.16 10.01
CA GLU A 380 9.88 11.93 8.81
C GLU A 380 10.92 11.70 7.70
N HIS A 381 12.13 11.22 8.04
CA HIS A 381 13.13 10.87 7.04
C HIS A 381 12.78 9.57 6.28
N ALA A 382 11.94 8.72 6.88
CA ALA A 382 11.44 7.51 6.27
C ALA A 382 10.17 7.73 5.42
N ASP A 383 9.52 8.89 5.57
CA ASP A 383 8.28 9.24 4.86
C ASP A 383 8.63 9.68 3.43
N ILE A 384 8.56 8.74 2.51
CA ILE A 384 8.70 8.98 1.07
C ILE A 384 7.33 8.96 0.41
N GLY A 385 7.08 9.91 -0.51
CA GLY A 385 5.82 9.93 -1.27
C GLY A 385 5.63 8.65 -2.10
N MET A 386 4.37 8.23 -2.28
CA MET A 386 3.99 6.99 -2.97
C MET A 386 4.64 6.80 -4.36
N GLU A 387 4.96 7.89 -5.07
CA GLU A 387 5.56 7.83 -6.41
C GLU A 387 7.09 7.73 -6.39
N THR A 388 7.68 7.82 -5.20
CA THR A 388 9.13 7.70 -5.00
C THR A 388 9.50 6.29 -4.52
N ALA A 389 8.53 5.60 -3.97
CA ALA A 389 8.68 4.28 -3.39
C ALA A 389 8.95 3.17 -4.42
#